data_dbd97633f1ea9612206947ce3273e719
#
_entry.id   dbd97633f1ea9612206947ce3273e719
#
_cell.length_a   1.000
_cell.length_b   1.000
_cell.length_c   1.000
_cell.angle_alpha   90.00
_cell.angle_beta   90.00
_cell.angle_gamma   90.00
#
_symmetry.space_group_name_H-M   'P 1'
#
loop_
_entity.id
_entity.type
_entity.pdbx_description
1 polymer ?
#
loop_
_entity_poly.entity_id
_entity_poly.type
_entity_poly.pdbx_seq_one_letter_code
_entity_poly.pdbx_strand_id
1 'polypeptide(L)'
;NAELARPSLYQVVLAFARRQGLDVPDDAIAVPASAPHLEVPEIMTLWQKVYRDPSAHWALYEVGEKLVDLEDYFRRWRFNHVTTVERVIGFKRGTGGTGGVSYLKRMLEVELFPELWHVRTAL
;
A
#
# COMPACT_ATOMS: atom_id res chain seq x y z
N ASN A 1 -1.11 -21.16 -5.55
CA ASN A 1 -2.26 -20.75 -4.75
C ASN A 1 -3.18 -19.86 -5.58
N ALA A 2 -4.47 -20.21 -5.62
CA ALA A 2 -5.46 -19.47 -6.43
C ALA A 2 -5.61 -18.02 -5.99
N GLU A 3 -5.45 -17.72 -4.71
CA GLU A 3 -5.55 -16.35 -4.20
C GLU A 3 -4.39 -15.47 -4.67
N LEU A 4 -3.18 -16.03 -4.77
CA LEU A 4 -2.02 -15.30 -5.27
C LEU A 4 -2.09 -15.05 -6.79
N ALA A 5 -2.90 -15.83 -7.51
CA ALA A 5 -3.12 -15.62 -8.93
C ALA A 5 -4.14 -14.52 -9.23
N ARG A 6 -4.91 -14.08 -8.22
CA ARG A 6 -5.85 -12.97 -8.40
C ARG A 6 -5.12 -11.64 -8.39
N PRO A 7 -5.62 -10.64 -9.14
CA PRO A 7 -5.02 -9.31 -9.09
C PRO A 7 -5.13 -8.72 -7.67
N SER A 8 -4.10 -8.02 -7.24
CA SER A 8 -4.14 -7.28 -5.99
C SER A 8 -5.07 -6.08 -6.13
N LEU A 9 -5.47 -5.50 -5.00
CA LEU A 9 -6.26 -4.27 -5.01
C LEU A 9 -5.56 -3.18 -5.82
N TYR A 10 -4.25 -3.02 -5.63
CA TYR A 10 -3.51 -1.96 -6.32
C TYR A 10 -3.44 -2.23 -7.83
N GLN A 11 -3.30 -3.48 -8.25
CA GLN A 11 -3.35 -3.82 -9.67
C GLN A 11 -4.70 -3.46 -10.29
N VAL A 12 -5.79 -3.69 -9.58
CA VAL A 12 -7.14 -3.30 -10.03
C VAL A 12 -7.25 -1.79 -10.16
N VAL A 13 -6.72 -1.03 -9.21
CA VAL A 13 -6.73 0.43 -9.25
C VAL A 13 -5.89 0.95 -10.42
N LEU A 14 -4.72 0.38 -10.66
CA LEU A 14 -3.87 0.77 -11.79
C LEU A 14 -4.53 0.46 -13.13
N ALA A 15 -5.22 -0.67 -13.24
CA ALA A 15 -5.99 -1.00 -14.44
C ALA A 15 -7.13 0.00 -14.67
N PHE A 16 -7.80 0.42 -13.61
CA PHE A 16 -8.81 1.47 -13.66
C PHE A 16 -8.21 2.80 -14.14
N ALA A 17 -7.05 3.18 -13.61
CA ALA A 17 -6.34 4.39 -14.03
C ALA A 17 -6.02 4.36 -15.53
N ARG A 18 -5.61 3.20 -16.03
CA ARG A 18 -5.34 3.03 -17.48
C ARG A 18 -6.61 3.24 -18.28
N ARG A 19 -7.76 2.73 -17.83
CA ARG A 19 -9.05 2.95 -18.51
C ARG A 19 -9.48 4.41 -18.48
N GLN A 20 -9.02 5.18 -17.49
CA GLN A 20 -9.28 6.61 -17.40
C GLN A 20 -8.32 7.43 -18.28
N GLY A 21 -7.49 6.80 -19.07
CA GLY A 21 -6.59 7.47 -20.01
C GLY A 21 -5.23 7.85 -19.46
N LEU A 22 -4.88 7.40 -18.26
CA LEU A 22 -3.56 7.65 -17.68
C LEU A 22 -2.56 6.60 -18.11
N ASP A 23 -1.28 6.99 -18.19
CA ASP A 23 -0.21 6.08 -18.55
C ASP A 23 0.16 5.21 -17.36
N VAL A 24 -0.01 3.90 -17.52
CA VAL A 24 0.39 2.91 -16.51
C VAL A 24 1.27 1.89 -17.21
N PRO A 25 2.53 1.73 -16.76
CA PRO A 25 3.43 0.74 -17.36
C PRO A 25 2.87 -0.68 -17.20
N ASP A 26 3.02 -1.51 -18.22
CA ASP A 26 2.59 -2.92 -18.16
C ASP A 26 3.27 -3.64 -17.00
N ASP A 27 4.54 -3.33 -16.74
CA ASP A 27 5.32 -3.94 -15.66
C ASP A 27 4.69 -3.69 -14.30
N ALA A 28 4.11 -2.51 -14.08
CA ALA A 28 3.49 -2.16 -12.80
C ALA A 28 2.23 -2.99 -12.55
N ILE A 29 1.47 -3.29 -13.59
CA ILE A 29 0.25 -4.10 -13.49
C ILE A 29 0.61 -5.59 -13.37
N ALA A 30 1.72 -6.00 -13.96
CA ALA A 30 2.14 -7.39 -14.00
C ALA A 30 2.81 -7.89 -12.71
N VAL A 31 3.09 -7.01 -11.73
CA VAL A 31 3.74 -7.42 -10.48
C VAL A 31 2.85 -8.40 -9.73
N PRO A 32 3.36 -9.60 -9.37
CA PRO A 32 2.54 -10.56 -8.62
C PRO A 32 2.14 -10.03 -7.24
N ALA A 33 0.96 -10.45 -6.78
CA ALA A 33 0.47 -10.04 -5.46
C ALA A 33 1.40 -10.49 -4.32
N SER A 34 2.18 -11.54 -4.54
CA SER A 34 3.15 -12.05 -3.56
C SER A 34 4.45 -11.24 -3.51
N ALA A 35 4.72 -10.41 -4.51
CA ALA A 35 5.93 -9.60 -4.53
C ALA A 35 5.75 -8.33 -3.69
N PRO A 36 6.80 -7.85 -3.00
CA PRO A 36 6.70 -6.57 -2.30
C PRO A 36 6.51 -5.43 -3.30
N HIS A 37 5.65 -4.49 -2.92
CA HIS A 37 5.43 -3.31 -3.75
C HIS A 37 6.50 -2.27 -3.44
N LEU A 38 7.30 -1.95 -4.43
CA LEU A 38 8.30 -0.88 -4.33
C LEU A 38 7.80 0.35 -5.07
N GLU A 39 8.24 1.53 -4.64
CA GLU A 39 7.86 2.78 -5.27
C GLU A 39 8.33 2.81 -6.72
N VAL A 40 7.40 3.10 -7.64
CA VAL A 40 7.67 3.14 -9.09
C VAL A 40 7.52 4.59 -9.55
N PRO A 41 8.57 5.20 -10.16
CA PRO A 41 8.51 6.61 -10.58
C PRO A 41 7.34 6.93 -11.51
N GLU A 42 6.99 6.05 -12.42
CA GLU A 42 5.89 6.25 -13.37
C GLU A 42 4.54 6.27 -12.64
N ILE A 43 4.40 5.47 -11.59
CA ILE A 43 3.19 5.47 -10.77
C ILE A 43 3.13 6.74 -9.91
N MET A 44 4.26 7.20 -9.40
CA MET A 44 4.34 8.49 -8.72
C MET A 44 3.88 9.63 -9.64
N THR A 45 4.34 9.63 -10.89
CA THR A 45 3.94 10.64 -11.89
C THR A 45 2.44 10.60 -12.13
N LEU A 46 1.85 9.42 -12.21
CA LEU A 46 0.41 9.23 -12.35
C LEU A 46 -0.34 9.91 -11.19
N TRP A 47 0.04 9.62 -9.97
CA TRP A 47 -0.62 10.20 -8.79
C TRP A 47 -0.37 11.70 -8.66
N GLN A 48 0.80 12.18 -9.03
CA GLN A 48 1.08 13.63 -9.09
C GLN A 48 0.10 14.32 -10.03
N LYS A 49 -0.15 13.74 -11.20
CA LYS A 49 -1.10 14.28 -12.17
C LYS A 49 -2.51 14.35 -11.60
N VAL A 50 -2.94 13.28 -10.94
CA VAL A 50 -4.25 13.22 -10.30
C VAL A 50 -4.39 14.28 -9.19
N TYR A 51 -3.39 14.40 -8.34
CA TYR A 51 -3.45 15.26 -7.16
C TYR A 51 -3.24 16.73 -7.48
N ARG A 52 -2.61 17.05 -8.62
CA ARG A 52 -2.48 18.44 -9.08
C ARG A 52 -3.75 18.97 -9.72
N ASP A 53 -4.60 18.09 -10.24
CA ASP A 53 -5.87 18.48 -10.84
C ASP A 53 -6.96 17.48 -10.44
N PRO A 54 -7.42 17.53 -9.18
CA PRO A 54 -8.43 16.59 -8.71
C PRO A 54 -9.73 16.64 -9.47
N SER A 55 -10.14 17.82 -9.94
CA SER A 55 -11.42 17.95 -10.66
C SER A 55 -11.40 17.23 -11.99
N ALA A 56 -10.26 17.23 -12.69
CA ALA A 56 -10.11 16.51 -13.96
C ALA A 56 -10.01 14.98 -13.77
N HIS A 57 -9.62 14.54 -12.58
CA HIS A 57 -9.37 13.12 -12.28
C HIS A 57 -10.12 12.69 -11.01
N TRP A 58 -11.36 13.16 -10.87
CA TRP A 58 -12.10 13.04 -9.61
C TRP A 58 -12.25 11.61 -9.12
N ALA A 59 -12.60 10.67 -10.01
CA ALA A 59 -12.77 9.28 -9.63
C ALA A 59 -11.48 8.67 -9.05
N LEU A 60 -10.34 8.95 -9.69
CA LEU A 60 -9.05 8.47 -9.22
C LEU A 60 -8.60 9.19 -7.94
N TYR A 61 -8.88 10.48 -7.83
CA TYR A 61 -8.60 11.23 -6.61
C TYR A 61 -9.33 10.60 -5.41
N GLU A 62 -10.62 10.32 -5.57
CA GLU A 62 -11.41 9.67 -4.50
C GLU A 62 -10.86 8.29 -4.16
N VAL A 63 -10.51 7.49 -5.18
CA VAL A 63 -9.93 6.17 -4.95
C VAL A 63 -8.60 6.29 -4.20
N GLY A 64 -7.73 7.22 -4.60
CA GLY A 64 -6.45 7.45 -3.93
C GLY A 64 -6.63 7.81 -2.46
N GLU A 65 -7.55 8.73 -2.16
CA GLU A 65 -7.84 9.11 -0.78
C GLU A 65 -8.38 7.93 0.03
N LYS A 66 -9.24 7.10 -0.57
CA LYS A 66 -9.77 5.90 0.10
C LYS A 66 -8.68 4.86 0.36
N LEU A 67 -7.72 4.71 -0.56
CA LEU A 67 -6.59 3.80 -0.34
C LEU A 67 -5.70 4.27 0.81
N VAL A 68 -5.47 5.58 0.92
CA VAL A 68 -4.72 6.15 2.04
C VAL A 68 -5.47 5.92 3.35
N ASP A 69 -6.78 6.14 3.37
CA ASP A 69 -7.60 5.88 4.55
C ASP A 69 -7.54 4.41 4.97
N LEU A 70 -7.60 3.50 4.00
CA LEU A 70 -7.51 2.06 4.25
C LEU A 70 -6.16 1.70 4.85
N GLU A 71 -5.08 2.23 4.29
CA GLU A 71 -3.74 1.96 4.81
C GLU A 71 -3.54 2.57 6.20
N ASP A 72 -4.07 3.76 6.46
CA ASP A 72 -4.03 4.38 7.77
C ASP A 72 -4.74 3.50 8.80
N TYR A 73 -5.91 2.96 8.45
CA TYR A 73 -6.64 2.02 9.31
C TYR A 73 -5.79 0.78 9.63
N PHE A 74 -5.15 0.18 8.61
CA PHE A 74 -4.29 -0.99 8.83
C PHE A 74 -3.05 -0.65 9.65
N ARG A 75 -2.49 0.54 9.50
CA ARG A 75 -1.35 0.99 10.33
C ARG A 75 -1.76 1.07 11.80
N ARG A 76 -2.93 1.62 12.08
CA ARG A 76 -3.45 1.72 13.45
C ARG A 76 -3.71 0.33 14.03
N TRP A 77 -4.29 -0.57 13.23
CA TRP A 77 -4.54 -1.94 13.67
C TRP A 77 -3.23 -2.66 13.98
N ARG A 78 -2.24 -2.55 13.10
CA ARG A 78 -0.93 -3.17 13.32
C ARG A 78 -0.26 -2.62 14.58
N PHE A 79 -0.29 -1.31 14.78
CA PHE A 79 0.28 -0.67 15.97
C PHE A 79 -0.40 -1.18 17.24
N ASN A 80 -1.73 -1.22 17.26
CA ASN A 80 -2.49 -1.70 18.42
C ASN A 80 -2.22 -3.19 18.67
N HIS A 81 -2.07 -3.97 17.62
CA HIS A 81 -1.75 -5.39 17.73
C HIS A 81 -0.37 -5.61 18.35
N VAL A 82 0.63 -4.88 17.87
CA VAL A 82 1.99 -4.94 18.44
C VAL A 82 1.97 -4.55 19.91
N THR A 83 1.27 -3.48 20.26
CA THR A 83 1.15 -3.03 21.66
C THR A 83 0.51 -4.11 22.52
N THR A 84 -0.53 -4.77 22.03
CA THR A 84 -1.20 -5.86 22.76
C THR A 84 -0.24 -7.03 22.97
N VAL A 85 0.49 -7.43 21.94
CA VAL A 85 1.46 -8.53 22.04
C VAL A 85 2.57 -8.18 23.05
N GLU A 86 3.09 -6.95 23.01
CA GLU A 86 4.09 -6.50 23.99
C GLU A 86 3.58 -6.63 25.43
N ARG A 87 2.32 -6.28 25.66
CA ARG A 87 1.75 -6.35 27.00
C ARG A 87 1.55 -7.78 27.48
N VAL A 88 1.35 -8.72 26.56
CA VAL A 88 1.08 -10.12 26.90
C VAL A 88 2.38 -10.92 27.07
N ILE A 89 3.30 -10.82 26.11
CA ILE A 89 4.50 -11.65 26.08
C ILE A 89 5.81 -10.87 26.32
N GLY A 90 5.72 -9.53 26.41
CA GLY A 90 6.91 -8.69 26.52
C GLY A 90 7.77 -8.81 25.26
N PHE A 91 9.09 -8.84 25.44
CA PHE A 91 10.02 -8.96 24.33
C PHE A 91 10.49 -10.40 24.10
N LYS A 92 9.75 -11.38 24.62
CA LYS A 92 10.07 -12.77 24.40
C LYS A 92 9.85 -13.16 22.94
N ARG A 93 10.65 -14.13 22.47
CA ARG A 93 10.53 -14.63 21.12
C ARG A 93 9.22 -15.39 20.94
N GLY A 94 8.55 -15.17 19.82
CA GLY A 94 7.32 -15.88 19.48
C GLY A 94 7.59 -17.36 19.17
N THR A 95 6.55 -18.17 19.25
CA THR A 95 6.61 -19.61 19.05
C THR A 95 6.91 -20.03 17.62
N GLY A 96 6.68 -19.16 16.64
CA GLY A 96 6.90 -19.47 15.23
C GLY A 96 8.30 -19.16 14.71
N GLY A 97 9.26 -18.84 15.58
CA GLY A 97 10.62 -18.49 15.16
C GLY A 97 10.74 -17.12 14.51
N THR A 98 9.72 -16.28 14.61
CA THR A 98 9.64 -14.99 13.94
C THR A 98 10.31 -13.84 14.67
N GLY A 99 10.86 -14.08 15.87
CA GLY A 99 11.43 -13.02 16.68
C GLY A 99 10.39 -12.23 17.50
N GLY A 100 9.12 -12.62 17.50
CA GLY A 100 8.07 -12.05 18.34
C GLY A 100 7.81 -10.56 18.05
N VAL A 101 7.90 -9.73 19.10
CA VAL A 101 7.60 -8.30 19.02
C VAL A 101 8.50 -7.58 18.02
N SER A 102 9.78 -7.97 17.93
CA SER A 102 10.71 -7.34 16.99
C SER A 102 10.28 -7.53 15.55
N TYR A 103 9.77 -8.72 15.20
CA TYR A 103 9.22 -9.00 13.89
C TYR A 103 7.99 -8.13 13.62
N LEU A 104 7.06 -8.06 14.59
CA LEU A 104 5.84 -7.28 14.45
C LEU A 104 6.15 -5.79 14.30
N LYS A 105 7.14 -5.27 15.02
CA LYS A 105 7.54 -3.87 14.89
C LYS A 105 8.05 -3.55 13.49
N ARG A 106 8.79 -4.47 12.87
CA ARG A 106 9.24 -4.28 11.48
C ARG A 106 8.06 -4.23 10.51
N MET A 107 6.97 -4.94 10.80
CA MET A 107 5.77 -4.91 9.97
C MET A 107 5.06 -3.55 10.00
N LEU A 108 5.32 -2.71 11.03
CA LEU A 108 4.75 -1.36 11.07
C LEU A 108 5.33 -0.44 9.99
N GLU A 109 6.51 -0.77 9.46
CA GLU A 109 7.18 0.04 8.44
C GLU A 109 6.72 -0.29 7.03
N VAL A 110 5.92 -1.34 6.84
CA VAL A 110 5.45 -1.75 5.52
C VAL A 110 4.45 -0.73 4.98
N GLU A 111 4.69 -0.24 3.77
CA GLU A 111 3.79 0.63 3.05
C GLU A 111 3.12 -0.14 1.91
N LEU A 112 1.78 -0.14 1.88
CA LEU A 112 1.02 -0.82 0.83
C LEU A 112 0.95 0.02 -0.44
N PHE A 113 0.87 1.35 -0.28
CA PHE A 113 0.73 2.29 -1.40
C PHE A 113 1.76 3.41 -1.26
N PRO A 114 3.07 3.11 -1.42
CA PRO A 114 4.12 4.09 -1.13
C PRO A 114 4.00 5.37 -1.97
N GLU A 115 3.61 5.27 -3.24
CA GLU A 115 3.46 6.46 -4.09
C GLU A 115 2.39 7.40 -3.55
N LEU A 116 1.29 6.85 -3.02
CA LEU A 116 0.21 7.67 -2.45
C LEU A 116 0.63 8.39 -1.16
N TRP A 117 1.44 7.73 -0.34
CA TRP A 117 1.94 8.35 0.88
C TRP A 117 2.93 9.48 0.58
N HIS A 118 3.69 9.37 -0.50
CA HIS A 118 4.76 10.32 -0.81
C HIS A 118 4.36 11.38 -1.82
N VAL A 119 3.19 11.24 -2.48
CA VAL A 119 2.80 12.13 -3.57
C VAL A 119 2.69 13.59 -3.14
N ARG A 120 2.18 13.86 -1.95
CA ARG A 120 2.01 15.24 -1.48
C ARG A 120 3.35 15.93 -1.26
N THR A 121 4.37 15.20 -0.86
CA THR A 121 5.72 15.73 -0.73
C THR A 121 6.31 16.08 -2.09
N ALA A 122 5.94 15.34 -3.12
CA ALA A 122 6.45 15.51 -4.48
C ALA A 122 5.66 16.53 -5.32
N LEU A 123 4.59 17.08 -4.78
CA LEU A 123 3.82 18.13 -5.46
C LEU A 123 4.52 19.47 -5.36
#